data_cccf9e08f0fa9d5cdd2d859c3ac4ee06
#
_entry.id   cccf9e08f0fa9d5cdd2d859c3ac4ee06
#
_cell.length_a   1.000
_cell.length_b   1.000
_cell.length_c   1.000
_cell.angle_alpha   90.00
_cell.angle_beta   90.00
_cell.angle_gamma   90.00
#
_symmetry.space_group_name_H-M   'P 1'
#
loop_
_entity.id
_entity.type
_entity.pdbx_description
1 polymer ?
#
loop_
_entity_poly.entity_id
_entity_poly.type
_entity_poly.pdbx_seq_one_letter_code
_entity_poly.pdbx_strand_id
1 'polypeptide(L)'
;MELTPLTAVSPLDGRYAAKLAPLRPIMSELGYMQRRVQVELAWFIALSDAGFVEFKPLSKEARAYLDGLLRDFSPADGQAIKDIEKTTNHDVKAVEYWIKSKFDGHPELQAAAEFVHFACTSEDINNTSHALQLKAGRDSVLLPQLDAVIARLRELAHAFAAVPMLSRTHGQTASPTTVGKELANVVVRLQGARAKIAAVPLMAKMNGAVGNYNAHLSAWPDFDWEAFSRRVVEAPAAGEPGSNAAKPGLGLTFQPYSIQIEPHDYMAELFDAVARANTILIDLARDVWGYISVGYFKQKTKAGEIGSSTMPHKVNPIDFENAEGNLGLANAVLRHLSEKLPISRWQRDLTDSTVLRNMGVALGYAVLAYQSLMTGLNKLELNEAALAADLDASWEVLAEPIQTVMRRFGVPGAYEKLKDVTRGQAVTREALHALIRSLEIPQAEKDRLLALTPSGYIGKAADLARRV
;
A
#
# COMPACT_ATOMS: atom_id res chain seq x y z
N MET A 1 0.07 17.38 -31.25
CA MET A 1 -1.17 16.99 -30.51
C MET A 1 -0.97 17.43 -29.08
N GLU A 2 -1.89 18.21 -28.55
CA GLU A 2 -1.82 18.68 -27.16
C GLU A 2 -2.00 17.51 -26.18
N LEU A 3 -1.32 17.54 -25.03
CA LEU A 3 -1.45 16.55 -23.99
C LEU A 3 -2.76 16.73 -23.22
N THR A 4 -3.65 15.75 -23.36
CA THR A 4 -4.94 15.69 -22.67
C THR A 4 -5.15 14.27 -22.16
N PRO A 5 -6.15 13.99 -21.31
CA PRO A 5 -6.48 12.62 -20.91
C PRO A 5 -6.76 11.67 -22.09
N LEU A 6 -7.22 12.17 -23.24
CA LEU A 6 -7.44 11.37 -24.45
C LEU A 6 -6.18 11.11 -25.25
N THR A 7 -5.16 11.96 -25.11
CA THR A 7 -3.92 11.88 -25.88
C THR A 7 -2.73 11.41 -25.04
N ALA A 8 -2.92 11.22 -23.73
CA ALA A 8 -1.89 10.73 -22.82
C ALA A 8 -1.51 9.29 -23.15
N VAL A 9 -0.20 9.01 -23.20
CA VAL A 9 0.34 7.66 -23.43
C VAL A 9 0.17 6.79 -22.19
N SER A 10 0.35 7.37 -20.99
CA SER A 10 0.12 6.66 -19.74
C SER A 10 -1.38 6.56 -19.43
N PRO A 11 -1.94 5.37 -19.17
CA PRO A 11 -3.33 5.24 -18.74
C PRO A 11 -3.60 5.92 -17.38
N LEU A 12 -2.58 6.11 -16.54
CA LEU A 12 -2.71 6.79 -15.26
C LEU A 12 -3.03 8.28 -15.42
N ASP A 13 -2.45 8.92 -16.46
CA ASP A 13 -2.70 10.33 -16.78
C ASP A 13 -3.82 10.50 -17.83
N GLY A 14 -4.22 9.41 -18.48
CA GLY A 14 -5.32 9.36 -19.43
C GLY A 14 -6.61 8.83 -18.81
N ARG A 15 -6.96 7.59 -19.16
CA ARG A 15 -8.20 6.91 -18.77
C ARG A 15 -8.53 6.98 -17.28
N TYR A 16 -7.51 6.90 -16.43
CA TYR A 16 -7.67 6.83 -14.98
C TYR A 16 -7.31 8.14 -14.23
N ALA A 17 -7.05 9.21 -14.95
CA ALA A 17 -6.57 10.48 -14.38
C ALA A 17 -7.43 11.01 -13.21
N ALA A 18 -8.77 10.90 -13.32
CA ALA A 18 -9.68 11.37 -12.27
C ALA A 18 -9.57 10.54 -10.97
N LYS A 19 -9.29 9.24 -11.09
CA LYS A 19 -9.14 8.33 -9.94
C LYS A 19 -7.87 8.59 -9.14
N LEU A 20 -6.87 9.21 -9.75
CA LEU A 20 -5.56 9.49 -9.15
C LEU A 20 -5.41 10.95 -8.68
N ALA A 21 -6.50 11.72 -8.68
CA ALA A 21 -6.48 13.11 -8.22
C ALA A 21 -5.84 13.31 -6.83
N PRO A 22 -6.05 12.44 -5.80
CA PRO A 22 -5.41 12.60 -4.50
C PRO A 22 -3.88 12.38 -4.52
N LEU A 23 -3.38 11.59 -5.46
CA LEU A 23 -1.95 11.26 -5.54
C LEU A 23 -1.17 12.31 -6.37
N ARG A 24 -1.84 12.99 -7.30
CA ARG A 24 -1.23 13.94 -8.24
C ARG A 24 -0.47 15.08 -7.56
N PRO A 25 -1.02 15.83 -6.57
CA PRO A 25 -0.29 16.91 -5.91
C PRO A 25 0.94 16.44 -5.12
N ILE A 26 1.05 15.13 -4.86
CA ILE A 26 2.14 14.55 -4.10
C ILE A 26 3.23 13.99 -5.02
N MET A 27 2.85 13.17 -6.01
CA MET A 27 3.78 12.36 -6.81
C MET A 27 4.06 12.93 -8.20
N SER A 28 3.46 14.07 -8.58
CA SER A 28 3.78 14.76 -9.82
C SER A 28 5.12 15.52 -9.72
N GLU A 29 5.63 15.98 -10.87
CA GLU A 29 6.78 16.89 -10.93
C GLU A 29 6.53 18.17 -10.11
N LEU A 30 5.32 18.71 -10.14
CA LEU A 30 4.92 19.87 -9.31
C LEU A 30 5.03 19.54 -7.82
N GLY A 31 4.52 18.39 -7.40
CA GLY A 31 4.62 17.92 -6.01
C GLY A 31 6.08 17.75 -5.59
N TYR A 32 6.92 17.22 -6.47
CA TYR A 32 8.35 17.08 -6.20
C TYR A 32 9.06 18.44 -6.05
N MET A 33 8.77 19.42 -6.93
CA MET A 33 9.29 20.77 -6.81
C MET A 33 8.87 21.44 -5.50
N GLN A 34 7.61 21.30 -5.10
CA GLN A 34 7.13 21.82 -3.82
C GLN A 34 7.91 21.22 -2.64
N ARG A 35 8.25 19.92 -2.66
CA ARG A 35 9.05 19.29 -1.61
C ARG A 35 10.49 19.80 -1.60
N ARG A 36 11.10 20.07 -2.76
CA ARG A 36 12.41 20.71 -2.84
C ARG A 36 12.38 22.09 -2.19
N VAL A 37 11.39 22.91 -2.49
CA VAL A 37 11.20 24.22 -1.83
C VAL A 37 11.03 24.03 -0.32
N GLN A 38 10.23 23.05 0.11
CA GLN A 38 10.07 22.74 1.54
C GLN A 38 11.40 22.43 2.24
N VAL A 39 12.23 21.59 1.64
CA VAL A 39 13.53 21.21 2.22
C VAL A 39 14.48 22.40 2.27
N GLU A 40 14.59 23.16 1.19
CA GLU A 40 15.42 24.37 1.11
C GLU A 40 15.02 25.40 2.18
N LEU A 41 13.72 25.69 2.32
CA LEU A 41 13.23 26.66 3.30
C LEU A 41 13.41 26.14 4.73
N ALA A 42 13.20 24.86 4.98
CA ALA A 42 13.44 24.27 6.31
C ALA A 42 14.91 24.38 6.71
N TRP A 43 15.82 24.09 5.79
CA TRP A 43 17.26 24.24 6.01
C TRP A 43 17.65 25.69 6.24
N PHE A 44 17.17 26.62 5.38
CA PHE A 44 17.43 28.05 5.49
C PHE A 44 16.95 28.63 6.82
N ILE A 45 15.73 28.32 7.24
CA ILE A 45 15.17 28.78 8.53
C ILE A 45 15.99 28.19 9.70
N ALA A 46 16.33 26.90 9.63
CA ALA A 46 17.13 26.28 10.69
C ALA A 46 18.53 26.88 10.82
N LEU A 47 19.18 27.23 9.70
CA LEU A 47 20.46 27.92 9.70
C LEU A 47 20.37 29.31 10.39
N SER A 48 19.28 30.05 10.18
CA SER A 48 19.07 31.33 10.87
C SER A 48 18.99 31.17 12.39
N ASP A 49 18.53 30.03 12.88
CA ASP A 49 18.38 29.72 14.30
C ASP A 49 19.64 29.05 14.91
N ALA A 50 20.66 28.78 14.11
CA ALA A 50 21.87 28.08 14.55
C ALA A 50 22.76 28.90 15.47
N GLY A 51 22.56 30.22 15.55
CA GLY A 51 23.34 31.12 16.38
C GLY A 51 24.59 31.68 15.70
N PHE A 52 24.69 31.57 14.39
CA PHE A 52 25.77 32.16 13.60
C PHE A 52 25.73 33.70 13.63
N VAL A 53 26.89 34.33 13.69
CA VAL A 53 27.00 35.80 13.70
C VAL A 53 26.54 36.36 12.33
N GLU A 54 26.84 35.63 11.28
CA GLU A 54 26.60 36.03 9.88
C GLU A 54 25.14 35.80 9.45
N PHE A 55 24.38 34.94 10.12
CA PHE A 55 22.98 34.68 9.82
C PHE A 55 22.12 34.73 11.07
N LYS A 56 21.51 35.88 11.30
CA LYS A 56 20.67 36.12 12.49
C LYS A 56 19.31 35.42 12.35
N PRO A 57 18.64 35.09 13.47
CA PRO A 57 17.29 34.55 13.46
C PRO A 57 16.34 35.46 12.66
N LEU A 58 15.61 34.87 11.74
CA LEU A 58 14.64 35.58 10.92
C LEU A 58 13.48 36.13 11.76
N SER A 59 13.01 37.32 11.39
CA SER A 59 11.81 37.94 11.96
C SER A 59 10.56 37.06 11.78
N LYS A 60 9.51 37.31 12.57
CA LYS A 60 8.22 36.63 12.41
C LYS A 60 7.61 36.89 11.03
N GLU A 61 7.77 38.08 10.52
CA GLU A 61 7.29 38.52 9.21
C GLU A 61 7.99 37.76 8.09
N ALA A 62 9.31 37.64 8.13
CA ALA A 62 10.08 36.86 7.16
C ALA A 62 9.68 35.37 7.17
N ARG A 63 9.53 34.77 8.36
CA ARG A 63 9.08 33.37 8.49
C ARG A 63 7.66 33.16 7.93
N ALA A 64 6.73 34.05 8.27
CA ALA A 64 5.35 34.00 7.74
C ALA A 64 5.33 34.10 6.22
N TYR A 65 6.19 34.93 5.63
CA TYR A 65 6.36 35.03 4.19
C TYR A 65 6.87 33.71 3.58
N LEU A 66 7.91 33.10 4.15
CA LEU A 66 8.46 31.81 3.69
C LEU A 66 7.43 30.67 3.81
N ASP A 67 6.69 30.63 4.91
CA ASP A 67 5.60 29.67 5.09
C ASP A 67 4.50 29.87 4.02
N GLY A 68 4.22 31.14 3.66
CA GLY A 68 3.33 31.50 2.58
C GLY A 68 3.78 30.99 1.21
N LEU A 69 5.07 31.13 0.90
CA LEU A 69 5.64 30.61 -0.36
C LEU A 69 5.44 29.10 -0.53
N LEU A 70 5.56 28.36 0.56
CA LEU A 70 5.36 26.92 0.53
C LEU A 70 3.88 26.53 0.46
N ARG A 71 3.04 27.16 1.29
CA ARG A 71 1.61 26.87 1.36
C ARG A 71 0.89 27.17 0.05
N ASP A 72 1.23 28.32 -0.56
CA ASP A 72 0.56 28.86 -1.73
C ASP A 72 1.28 28.46 -3.05
N PHE A 73 2.22 27.52 -2.99
CA PHE A 73 2.97 27.02 -4.14
C PHE A 73 2.03 26.46 -5.21
N SER A 74 2.12 26.98 -6.42
CA SER A 74 1.17 26.80 -7.49
C SER A 74 1.79 26.21 -8.77
N PRO A 75 0.98 25.77 -9.74
CA PRO A 75 1.49 25.40 -11.06
C PRO A 75 2.26 26.52 -11.78
N ALA A 76 1.92 27.79 -11.52
CA ALA A 76 2.65 28.93 -12.08
C ALA A 76 4.07 29.02 -11.50
N ASP A 77 4.24 28.73 -10.21
CA ASP A 77 5.57 28.68 -9.57
C ASP A 77 6.40 27.51 -10.11
N GLY A 78 5.78 26.35 -10.27
CA GLY A 78 6.41 25.20 -10.92
C GLY A 78 6.87 25.52 -12.35
N GLN A 79 6.04 26.24 -13.13
CA GLN A 79 6.39 26.66 -14.48
C GLN A 79 7.56 27.66 -14.47
N ALA A 80 7.57 28.61 -13.53
CA ALA A 80 8.67 29.56 -13.38
C ALA A 80 10.00 28.85 -13.08
N ILE A 81 9.99 27.83 -12.21
CA ILE A 81 11.17 26.98 -11.95
C ILE A 81 11.61 26.27 -13.25
N LYS A 82 10.68 25.69 -14.01
CA LYS A 82 11.01 25.03 -15.29
C LYS A 82 11.57 25.98 -16.33
N ASP A 83 11.13 27.23 -16.33
CA ASP A 83 11.67 28.23 -17.26
C ASP A 83 13.11 28.63 -16.89
N ILE A 84 13.45 28.71 -15.61
CA ILE A 84 14.83 28.85 -15.13
C ILE A 84 15.66 27.62 -15.51
N GLU A 85 15.14 26.40 -15.30
CA GLU A 85 15.81 25.16 -15.62
C GLU A 85 16.20 25.04 -17.10
N LYS A 86 15.38 25.55 -18.02
CA LYS A 86 15.71 25.60 -19.46
C LYS A 86 17.04 26.29 -19.76
N THR A 87 17.42 27.28 -18.95
CA THR A 87 18.67 28.02 -19.11
C THR A 87 19.82 27.42 -18.31
N THR A 88 19.53 26.95 -17.08
CA THR A 88 20.55 26.42 -16.17
C THR A 88 20.92 24.96 -16.48
N ASN A 89 20.02 24.23 -17.14
CA ASN A 89 20.07 22.78 -17.35
C ASN A 89 20.34 21.99 -16.05
N HIS A 90 19.82 22.54 -14.93
CA HIS A 90 20.00 21.95 -13.60
C HIS A 90 18.77 22.24 -12.73
N ASP A 91 18.03 21.20 -12.37
CA ASP A 91 16.73 21.26 -11.72
C ASP A 91 16.77 21.84 -10.28
N VAL A 92 17.72 21.37 -9.43
CA VAL A 92 17.83 21.89 -8.05
C VAL A 92 18.35 23.33 -8.05
N LYS A 93 19.27 23.67 -8.95
CA LYS A 93 19.76 25.06 -9.07
C LYS A 93 18.65 26.01 -9.53
N ALA A 94 17.73 25.52 -10.37
CA ALA A 94 16.57 26.31 -10.75
C ALA A 94 15.65 26.61 -9.56
N VAL A 95 15.44 25.66 -8.65
CA VAL A 95 14.71 25.88 -7.39
C VAL A 95 15.39 26.92 -6.51
N GLU A 96 16.71 26.81 -6.33
CA GLU A 96 17.51 27.80 -5.57
C GLU A 96 17.32 29.21 -6.14
N TYR A 97 17.46 29.39 -7.46
CA TYR A 97 17.30 30.69 -8.11
C TYR A 97 15.87 31.21 -8.01
N TRP A 98 14.88 30.33 -8.11
CA TRP A 98 13.49 30.72 -7.90
C TRP A 98 13.26 31.22 -6.46
N ILE A 99 13.77 30.53 -5.44
CA ILE A 99 13.66 30.97 -4.04
C ILE A 99 14.33 32.33 -3.86
N LYS A 100 15.56 32.52 -4.35
CA LYS A 100 16.30 33.80 -4.28
C LYS A 100 15.51 34.92 -4.96
N SER A 101 14.86 34.66 -6.10
CA SER A 101 14.02 35.66 -6.79
C SER A 101 12.80 36.09 -5.97
N LYS A 102 12.27 35.20 -5.11
CA LYS A 102 11.16 35.54 -4.22
C LYS A 102 11.58 36.43 -3.03
N PHE A 103 12.87 36.60 -2.82
CA PHE A 103 13.37 37.49 -1.77
C PHE A 103 13.40 38.98 -2.21
N ASP A 104 13.15 39.26 -3.49
CA ASP A 104 13.07 40.61 -4.00
C ASP A 104 11.98 41.40 -3.27
N GLY A 105 12.33 42.62 -2.77
CA GLY A 105 11.46 43.42 -1.95
C GLY A 105 11.43 43.09 -0.46
N HIS A 106 12.19 42.08 -0.02
CA HIS A 106 12.33 41.68 1.38
C HIS A 106 13.78 41.88 1.85
N PRO A 107 14.19 43.05 2.35
CA PRO A 107 15.60 43.38 2.66
C PRO A 107 16.28 42.37 3.57
N GLU A 108 15.58 41.85 4.58
CA GLU A 108 16.10 40.83 5.51
C GLU A 108 16.45 39.52 4.78
N LEU A 109 15.56 39.03 3.91
CA LEU A 109 15.77 37.80 3.14
C LEU A 109 16.82 37.99 2.04
N GLN A 110 16.82 39.16 1.38
CA GLN A 110 17.85 39.49 0.39
C GLN A 110 19.25 39.49 0.98
N ALA A 111 19.43 40.05 2.19
CA ALA A 111 20.71 40.06 2.89
C ALA A 111 21.20 38.63 3.24
N ALA A 112 20.29 37.70 3.41
CA ALA A 112 20.57 36.30 3.74
C ALA A 112 20.55 35.35 2.53
N ALA A 113 20.33 35.84 1.30
CA ALA A 113 20.07 35.02 0.12
C ALA A 113 21.15 33.96 -0.17
N GLU A 114 22.43 34.21 0.20
CA GLU A 114 23.51 33.26 0.01
C GLU A 114 23.48 32.05 0.96
N PHE A 115 22.61 32.07 1.97
CA PHE A 115 22.34 30.90 2.81
C PHE A 115 21.30 29.94 2.24
N VAL A 116 20.64 30.27 1.13
CA VAL A 116 19.84 29.31 0.38
C VAL A 116 20.78 28.24 -0.21
N HIS A 117 20.44 26.98 -0.04
CA HIS A 117 21.28 25.82 -0.47
C HIS A 117 22.67 25.77 0.18
N PHE A 118 22.87 26.43 1.33
CA PHE A 118 24.16 26.57 1.96
C PHE A 118 24.74 25.21 2.37
N ALA A 119 25.95 24.92 1.88
CA ALA A 119 26.70 23.67 2.08
C ALA A 119 26.02 22.39 1.61
N CYS A 120 24.83 22.47 1.01
CA CYS A 120 24.10 21.34 0.46
C CYS A 120 24.69 20.85 -0.86
N THR A 121 24.45 19.59 -1.15
CA THR A 121 24.48 19.04 -2.50
C THR A 121 23.05 18.84 -3.00
N SER A 122 22.86 18.69 -4.31
CA SER A 122 21.52 18.46 -4.88
C SER A 122 20.79 17.29 -4.22
N GLU A 123 21.50 16.28 -3.78
CA GLU A 123 20.88 15.08 -3.20
C GLU A 123 20.52 15.24 -1.71
N ASP A 124 21.06 16.21 -1.00
CA ASP A 124 20.49 16.60 0.30
C ASP A 124 19.05 17.07 0.12
N ILE A 125 18.77 17.75 -0.99
CA ILE A 125 17.43 18.26 -1.32
C ILE A 125 16.58 17.16 -1.97
N ASN A 126 17.10 16.45 -2.99
CA ASN A 126 16.35 15.48 -3.76
C ASN A 126 15.94 14.25 -2.95
N ASN A 127 16.90 13.62 -2.24
CA ASN A 127 16.60 12.42 -1.45
C ASN A 127 15.60 12.73 -0.33
N THR A 128 15.78 13.86 0.35
CA THR A 128 14.86 14.32 1.39
C THR A 128 13.46 14.64 0.81
N SER A 129 13.41 15.24 -0.38
CA SER A 129 12.14 15.50 -1.07
C SER A 129 11.41 14.23 -1.48
N HIS A 130 12.14 13.21 -1.96
CA HIS A 130 11.55 11.90 -2.26
C HIS A 130 11.02 11.20 -1.00
N ALA A 131 11.74 11.28 0.12
CA ALA A 131 11.24 10.76 1.40
C ALA A 131 9.95 11.46 1.83
N LEU A 132 9.84 12.78 1.67
CA LEU A 132 8.62 13.56 1.94
C LEU A 132 7.47 13.19 1.00
N GLN A 133 7.74 12.96 -0.29
CA GLN A 133 6.72 12.47 -1.22
C GLN A 133 6.20 11.08 -0.81
N LEU A 134 7.10 10.15 -0.49
CA LEU A 134 6.75 8.81 -0.05
C LEU A 134 5.97 8.84 1.27
N LYS A 135 6.37 9.70 2.23
CA LYS A 135 5.63 9.90 3.48
C LYS A 135 4.20 10.36 3.21
N ALA A 136 4.05 11.42 2.43
CA ALA A 136 2.74 11.95 2.10
C ALA A 136 1.89 10.94 1.29
N GLY A 137 2.44 10.29 0.28
CA GLY A 137 1.75 9.30 -0.54
C GLY A 137 1.34 8.06 0.26
N ARG A 138 2.22 7.56 1.13
CA ARG A 138 1.94 6.45 2.02
C ARG A 138 0.85 6.79 3.02
N ASP A 139 1.04 7.87 3.78
CA ASP A 139 0.24 8.17 4.97
C ASP A 139 -1.12 8.78 4.64
N SER A 140 -1.21 9.61 3.57
CA SER A 140 -2.45 10.30 3.22
C SER A 140 -3.26 9.63 2.10
N VAL A 141 -2.66 8.71 1.32
CA VAL A 141 -3.37 8.08 0.19
C VAL A 141 -3.35 6.57 0.26
N LEU A 142 -2.17 5.94 0.28
CA LEU A 142 -2.04 4.49 0.14
C LEU A 142 -2.64 3.75 1.35
N LEU A 143 -2.19 4.08 2.57
CA LEU A 143 -2.66 3.43 3.79
C LEU A 143 -4.15 3.65 4.04
N PRO A 144 -4.73 4.86 3.90
CA PRO A 144 -6.17 5.04 4.06
C PRO A 144 -7.01 4.21 3.09
N GLN A 145 -6.57 4.06 1.83
CA GLN A 145 -7.29 3.24 0.87
C GLN A 145 -7.16 1.74 1.16
N LEU A 146 -5.99 1.28 1.60
CA LEU A 146 -5.81 -0.09 2.06
C LEU A 146 -6.64 -0.37 3.32
N ASP A 147 -6.68 0.56 4.25
CA ASP A 147 -7.51 0.48 5.47
C ASP A 147 -9.00 0.38 5.14
N ALA A 148 -9.46 1.11 4.12
CA ALA A 148 -10.86 1.00 3.64
C ALA A 148 -11.16 -0.40 3.08
N VAL A 149 -10.26 -0.99 2.29
CA VAL A 149 -10.40 -2.36 1.80
C VAL A 149 -10.44 -3.37 2.96
N ILE A 150 -9.53 -3.23 3.93
CA ILE A 150 -9.48 -4.09 5.12
C ILE A 150 -10.79 -3.98 5.92
N ALA A 151 -11.29 -2.76 6.13
CA ALA A 151 -12.53 -2.51 6.86
C ALA A 151 -13.72 -3.17 6.15
N ARG A 152 -13.81 -3.03 4.81
CA ARG A 152 -14.89 -3.64 4.03
C ARG A 152 -14.85 -5.16 4.09
N LEU A 153 -13.67 -5.75 3.97
CA LEU A 153 -13.50 -7.21 4.09
C LEU A 153 -13.89 -7.70 5.49
N ARG A 154 -13.56 -6.95 6.54
CA ARG A 154 -13.96 -7.27 7.92
C ARG A 154 -15.48 -7.23 8.08
N GLU A 155 -16.16 -6.23 7.55
CA GLU A 155 -17.62 -6.16 7.55
C GLU A 155 -18.26 -7.40 6.90
N LEU A 156 -17.74 -7.80 5.73
CA LEU A 156 -18.22 -8.99 5.02
C LEU A 156 -17.88 -10.27 5.80
N ALA A 157 -16.68 -10.37 6.41
CA ALA A 157 -16.29 -11.49 7.25
C ALA A 157 -17.24 -11.68 8.44
N HIS A 158 -17.63 -10.60 9.10
CA HIS A 158 -18.58 -10.63 10.20
C HIS A 158 -19.99 -10.96 9.72
N ALA A 159 -20.47 -10.34 8.65
CA ALA A 159 -21.79 -10.59 8.09
C ALA A 159 -21.98 -12.06 7.68
N PHE A 160 -20.94 -12.67 7.11
CA PHE A 160 -20.99 -14.05 6.61
C PHE A 160 -20.29 -15.05 7.55
N ALA A 161 -20.04 -14.69 8.80
CA ALA A 161 -19.28 -15.49 9.75
C ALA A 161 -19.82 -16.93 9.91
N ALA A 162 -21.14 -17.08 9.91
CA ALA A 162 -21.81 -18.35 10.13
C ALA A 162 -22.33 -19.02 8.84
N VAL A 163 -22.07 -18.44 7.66
CA VAL A 163 -22.55 -18.99 6.39
C VAL A 163 -21.61 -20.12 5.92
N PRO A 164 -22.05 -21.39 5.93
CA PRO A 164 -21.23 -22.51 5.53
C PRO A 164 -20.91 -22.49 4.04
N MET A 165 -19.71 -22.95 3.69
CA MET A 165 -19.21 -23.04 2.34
C MET A 165 -18.31 -24.27 2.20
N LEU A 166 -18.39 -25.01 1.09
CA LEU A 166 -17.39 -26.00 0.78
C LEU A 166 -16.04 -25.36 0.48
N SER A 167 -14.96 -25.86 1.10
CA SER A 167 -13.62 -25.57 0.64
C SER A 167 -13.32 -26.34 -0.65
N ARG A 168 -12.44 -25.77 -1.47
CA ARG A 168 -11.96 -26.41 -2.70
C ARG A 168 -10.43 -26.48 -2.69
N THR A 169 -9.90 -27.58 -2.17
CA THR A 169 -8.47 -27.85 -2.24
C THR A 169 -8.13 -28.57 -3.54
N HIS A 170 -7.13 -28.10 -4.27
CA HIS A 170 -6.82 -28.59 -5.61
C HIS A 170 -8.03 -28.54 -6.59
N GLY A 171 -8.97 -27.60 -6.36
CA GLY A 171 -10.21 -27.51 -7.14
C GLY A 171 -11.26 -28.57 -6.80
N GLN A 172 -10.99 -29.50 -5.87
CA GLN A 172 -11.90 -30.55 -5.45
C GLN A 172 -12.63 -30.19 -4.16
N THR A 173 -13.85 -30.72 -3.99
CA THR A 173 -14.63 -30.55 -2.76
C THR A 173 -13.82 -31.08 -1.56
N ALA A 174 -13.79 -30.31 -0.49
CA ALA A 174 -13.04 -30.60 0.72
C ALA A 174 -13.83 -30.18 1.96
N SER A 175 -13.22 -30.32 3.15
CA SER A 175 -13.85 -29.98 4.43
C SER A 175 -14.50 -28.60 4.40
N PRO A 176 -15.76 -28.47 4.85
CA PRO A 176 -16.46 -27.19 4.89
C PRO A 176 -15.78 -26.16 5.76
N THR A 177 -15.94 -24.89 5.37
CA THR A 177 -15.55 -23.69 6.09
C THR A 177 -16.75 -22.72 6.16
N THR A 178 -16.51 -21.44 6.42
CA THR A 178 -17.51 -20.39 6.23
C THR A 178 -16.97 -19.30 5.31
N VAL A 179 -17.86 -18.65 4.57
CA VAL A 179 -17.54 -17.49 3.72
C VAL A 179 -16.82 -16.42 4.55
N GLY A 180 -17.33 -16.16 5.77
CA GLY A 180 -16.72 -15.17 6.65
C GLY A 180 -15.29 -15.52 7.06
N LYS A 181 -14.99 -16.80 7.35
CA LYS A 181 -13.64 -17.22 7.74
C LYS A 181 -12.64 -17.09 6.60
N GLU A 182 -13.03 -17.36 5.37
CA GLU A 182 -12.18 -17.16 4.20
C GLU A 182 -11.80 -15.67 4.04
N LEU A 183 -12.77 -14.76 4.17
CA LEU A 183 -12.50 -13.33 4.15
C LEU A 183 -11.67 -12.88 5.36
N ALA A 184 -11.90 -13.42 6.55
CA ALA A 184 -11.13 -13.12 7.76
C ALA A 184 -9.65 -13.48 7.62
N ASN A 185 -9.31 -14.56 6.90
CA ASN A 185 -7.92 -14.91 6.58
C ASN A 185 -7.22 -13.77 5.83
N VAL A 186 -7.89 -13.19 4.83
CA VAL A 186 -7.35 -12.07 4.07
C VAL A 186 -7.21 -10.82 4.94
N VAL A 187 -8.20 -10.52 5.79
CA VAL A 187 -8.15 -9.39 6.74
C VAL A 187 -6.89 -9.45 7.60
N VAL A 188 -6.63 -10.60 8.24
CA VAL A 188 -5.47 -10.75 9.13
C VAL A 188 -4.14 -10.61 8.37
N ARG A 189 -4.04 -11.19 7.18
CA ARG A 189 -2.86 -11.07 6.31
C ARG A 189 -2.59 -9.63 5.91
N LEU A 190 -3.65 -8.89 5.53
CA LEU A 190 -3.54 -7.48 5.12
C LEU A 190 -3.21 -6.57 6.31
N GLN A 191 -3.77 -6.80 7.49
CA GLN A 191 -3.39 -6.05 8.70
C GLN A 191 -1.90 -6.17 9.00
N GLY A 192 -1.35 -7.39 8.91
CA GLY A 192 0.09 -7.62 9.07
C GLY A 192 0.94 -6.92 7.99
N ALA A 193 0.50 -6.95 6.73
CA ALA A 193 1.18 -6.25 5.64
C ALA A 193 1.09 -4.72 5.78
N ARG A 194 -0.08 -4.21 6.13
CA ARG A 194 -0.32 -2.77 6.40
C ARG A 194 0.57 -2.25 7.52
N ALA A 195 0.71 -3.00 8.60
CA ALA A 195 1.58 -2.64 9.72
C ALA A 195 3.06 -2.54 9.27
N LYS A 196 3.52 -3.45 8.41
CA LYS A 196 4.88 -3.41 7.85
C LYS A 196 5.09 -2.18 6.96
N ILE A 197 4.14 -1.84 6.09
CA ILE A 197 4.21 -0.62 5.26
C ILE A 197 4.34 0.63 6.14
N ALA A 198 3.51 0.72 7.19
CA ALA A 198 3.51 1.88 8.09
C ALA A 198 4.79 1.99 8.94
N ALA A 199 5.43 0.87 9.25
CA ALA A 199 6.59 0.81 10.12
C ALA A 199 7.92 1.16 9.41
N VAL A 200 7.98 1.18 8.08
CA VAL A 200 9.21 1.51 7.36
C VAL A 200 9.62 2.95 7.68
N PRO A 201 10.83 3.19 8.25
CA PRO A 201 11.32 4.52 8.47
C PRO A 201 11.60 5.20 7.14
N LEU A 202 11.21 6.46 6.99
CA LEU A 202 11.49 7.22 5.78
C LEU A 202 12.73 8.08 6.05
N MET A 203 13.82 7.74 5.40
CA MET A 203 15.14 8.27 5.72
C MET A 203 15.53 9.46 4.86
N ALA A 204 16.32 10.36 5.44
CA ALA A 204 16.85 11.52 4.75
C ALA A 204 18.28 11.82 5.21
N LYS A 205 19.03 12.50 4.37
CA LYS A 205 20.37 12.97 4.63
C LYS A 205 20.46 14.49 4.43
N MET A 206 21.25 15.16 5.24
CA MET A 206 21.60 16.58 5.11
C MET A 206 23.08 16.77 5.54
N ASN A 207 24.02 16.16 4.80
CA ASN A 207 25.41 16.04 5.20
C ASN A 207 26.42 16.30 4.05
N GLY A 208 25.95 16.91 2.96
CA GLY A 208 26.78 17.41 1.87
C GLY A 208 27.14 16.40 0.80
N ALA A 209 28.08 16.78 -0.06
CA ALA A 209 28.36 16.16 -1.35
C ALA A 209 28.69 14.65 -1.29
N VAL A 210 29.28 14.18 -0.20
CA VAL A 210 29.66 12.76 -0.01
C VAL A 210 29.35 12.24 1.39
N GLY A 211 28.47 12.93 2.13
CA GLY A 211 28.01 12.51 3.43
C GLY A 211 28.96 12.82 4.61
N ASN A 212 29.97 13.68 4.42
CA ASN A 212 31.04 13.92 5.41
C ASN A 212 31.06 15.34 5.94
N TYR A 213 30.08 16.21 5.65
CA TYR A 213 30.06 17.62 6.08
C TYR A 213 31.27 18.47 5.65
N ASN A 214 31.96 18.10 4.57
CA ASN A 214 33.21 18.80 4.15
C ASN A 214 33.01 20.31 4.01
N ALA A 215 32.00 20.76 3.25
CA ALA A 215 31.71 22.17 3.06
C ALA A 215 31.25 22.87 4.34
N HIS A 216 30.42 22.16 5.12
CA HIS A 216 29.91 22.66 6.40
C HIS A 216 31.02 22.95 7.41
N LEU A 217 31.92 21.98 7.61
CA LEU A 217 33.06 22.10 8.51
C LEU A 217 34.10 23.09 8.00
N SER A 218 34.16 23.35 6.69
CA SER A 218 35.02 24.42 6.16
C SER A 218 34.50 25.80 6.51
N ALA A 219 33.19 25.97 6.67
CA ALA A 219 32.58 27.24 7.07
C ALA A 219 32.62 27.47 8.59
N TRP A 220 32.18 26.48 9.36
CA TRP A 220 32.16 26.50 10.83
C TRP A 220 32.68 25.16 11.35
N PRO A 221 34.03 25.05 11.60
CA PRO A 221 34.68 23.79 11.93
C PRO A 221 34.29 23.22 13.30
N ASP A 222 33.91 24.09 14.25
CA ASP A 222 33.59 23.70 15.64
C ASP A 222 32.08 23.51 15.86
N PHE A 223 31.25 23.64 14.81
CA PHE A 223 29.80 23.47 14.92
C PHE A 223 29.41 22.01 14.76
N ASP A 224 28.50 21.53 15.62
CA ASP A 224 27.99 20.16 15.57
C ASP A 224 26.92 20.00 14.44
N TRP A 225 27.43 19.83 13.23
CA TRP A 225 26.62 19.67 12.04
C TRP A 225 25.78 18.40 12.02
N GLU A 226 26.23 17.31 12.66
CA GLU A 226 25.44 16.07 12.71
C GLU A 226 24.21 16.25 13.60
N ALA A 227 24.37 16.77 14.81
CA ALA A 227 23.26 17.07 15.71
C ALA A 227 22.29 18.10 15.08
N PHE A 228 22.85 19.10 14.36
CA PHE A 228 22.04 20.09 13.65
C PHE A 228 21.20 19.47 12.56
N SER A 229 21.78 18.69 11.64
CA SER A 229 21.10 18.03 10.54
C SER A 229 20.04 17.04 11.04
N ARG A 230 20.39 16.25 12.06
CA ARG A 230 19.46 15.34 12.73
C ARG A 230 18.22 16.08 13.22
N ARG A 231 18.40 17.21 13.91
CA ARG A 231 17.28 18.02 14.41
C ARG A 231 16.38 18.53 13.29
N VAL A 232 16.96 19.01 12.19
CA VAL A 232 16.18 19.49 11.04
C VAL A 232 15.37 18.36 10.40
N VAL A 233 15.96 17.18 10.25
CA VAL A 233 15.32 16.02 9.62
C VAL A 233 14.27 15.39 10.54
N GLU A 234 14.57 15.20 11.83
CA GLU A 234 13.73 14.39 12.73
C GLU A 234 12.67 15.20 13.48
N ALA A 235 12.83 16.52 13.66
CA ALA A 235 11.79 17.30 14.29
C ALA A 235 10.47 17.18 13.52
N PRO A 236 9.31 17.12 14.21
CA PRO A 236 8.02 17.01 13.58
C PRO A 236 7.80 18.11 12.53
N ALA A 237 7.23 17.73 11.39
CA ALA A 237 6.86 18.69 10.36
C ALA A 237 5.72 19.61 10.84
N ALA A 238 5.57 20.77 10.20
CA ALA A 238 4.50 21.69 10.54
C ALA A 238 3.12 21.00 10.43
N GLY A 239 2.33 21.13 11.49
CA GLY A 239 1.01 20.48 11.61
C GLY A 239 1.03 19.05 12.17
N GLU A 240 2.18 18.43 12.38
CA GLU A 240 2.28 17.13 13.05
C GLU A 240 2.21 17.27 14.58
N PRO A 241 1.77 16.22 15.31
CA PRO A 241 1.80 16.23 16.77
C PRO A 241 3.23 16.52 17.31
N GLY A 242 3.33 17.49 18.21
CA GLY A 242 4.62 17.92 18.76
C GLY A 242 5.39 18.90 17.87
N SER A 243 4.84 19.33 16.74
CA SER A 243 5.48 20.34 15.88
C SER A 243 5.59 21.69 16.60
N ASN A 244 6.71 22.37 16.35
CA ASN A 244 6.93 23.73 16.80
C ASN A 244 6.99 24.65 15.57
N ALA A 245 5.99 25.51 15.41
CA ALA A 245 5.93 26.45 14.28
C ALA A 245 7.16 27.36 14.18
N ALA A 246 7.84 27.62 15.29
CA ALA A 246 9.07 28.41 15.29
C ALA A 246 10.33 27.61 14.87
N LYS A 247 10.25 26.28 14.89
CA LYS A 247 11.37 25.37 14.53
C LYS A 247 10.80 24.18 13.75
N PRO A 248 10.32 24.39 12.53
CA PRO A 248 9.76 23.29 11.75
C PRO A 248 10.85 22.28 11.39
N GLY A 249 10.52 20.99 11.56
CA GLY A 249 11.31 19.89 11.05
C GLY A 249 10.67 19.25 9.81
N LEU A 250 11.26 18.16 9.35
CA LEU A 250 10.78 17.42 8.19
C LEU A 250 10.00 16.14 8.55
N GLY A 251 10.05 15.72 9.82
CA GLY A 251 9.34 14.54 10.31
C GLY A 251 9.81 13.23 9.65
N LEU A 252 11.09 13.14 9.34
CA LEU A 252 11.74 11.99 8.69
C LEU A 252 12.75 11.35 9.67
N THR A 253 13.42 10.29 9.25
CA THR A 253 14.50 9.65 10.02
C THR A 253 15.84 10.07 9.42
N PHE A 254 16.76 10.54 10.28
CA PHE A 254 18.09 10.98 9.83
C PHE A 254 19.01 9.79 9.55
N GLN A 255 19.67 9.79 8.36
CA GLN A 255 20.69 8.82 7.98
C GLN A 255 22.09 9.44 8.06
N PRO A 256 22.88 9.10 9.10
CA PRO A 256 24.24 9.64 9.24
C PRO A 256 25.24 9.01 8.27
N TYR A 257 25.04 7.75 7.91
CA TYR A 257 25.93 7.01 7.00
C TYR A 257 25.38 7.06 5.58
N SER A 258 25.75 8.09 4.86
CA SER A 258 25.36 8.28 3.46
C SER A 258 26.60 8.52 2.57
N ILE A 259 26.37 8.55 1.29
CA ILE A 259 27.33 8.98 0.26
C ILE A 259 26.81 10.30 -0.33
N GLN A 260 26.88 10.53 -1.64
CA GLN A 260 26.17 11.68 -2.20
C GLN A 260 24.65 11.49 -2.06
N ILE A 261 24.17 10.24 -2.12
CA ILE A 261 22.78 9.85 -1.90
C ILE A 261 22.60 9.22 -0.51
N GLU A 262 21.38 9.24 0.00
CA GLU A 262 20.88 8.26 0.94
C GLU A 262 20.78 6.92 0.18
N PRO A 263 21.30 5.78 0.71
CA PRO A 263 21.46 4.53 -0.07
C PRO A 263 20.18 3.88 -0.58
N HIS A 264 19.00 4.38 -0.25
CA HIS A 264 17.67 3.93 -0.71
C HIS A 264 17.22 2.55 -0.23
N ASP A 265 17.91 1.94 0.72
CA ASP A 265 17.49 0.63 1.29
C ASP A 265 16.09 0.72 1.91
N TYR A 266 15.75 1.82 2.59
CA TYR A 266 14.42 2.03 3.14
C TYR A 266 13.32 2.11 2.04
N MET A 267 13.66 2.67 0.88
CA MET A 267 12.73 2.71 -0.26
C MET A 267 12.46 1.30 -0.77
N ALA A 268 13.52 0.48 -0.89
CA ALA A 268 13.39 -0.91 -1.28
C ALA A 268 12.50 -1.68 -0.29
N GLU A 269 12.72 -1.52 1.00
CA GLU A 269 11.89 -2.11 2.05
C GLU A 269 10.41 -1.68 1.94
N LEU A 270 10.15 -0.39 1.73
CA LEU A 270 8.80 0.13 1.53
C LEU A 270 8.13 -0.48 0.30
N PHE A 271 8.82 -0.50 -0.83
CA PHE A 271 8.27 -1.02 -2.08
C PHE A 271 8.02 -2.52 -2.03
N ASP A 272 8.88 -3.30 -1.38
CA ASP A 272 8.67 -4.72 -1.13
C ASP A 272 7.48 -4.96 -0.19
N ALA A 273 7.32 -4.15 0.86
CA ALA A 273 6.19 -4.24 1.76
C ALA A 273 4.85 -3.95 1.04
N VAL A 274 4.81 -2.94 0.15
CA VAL A 274 3.63 -2.64 -0.68
C VAL A 274 3.36 -3.76 -1.68
N ALA A 275 4.38 -4.26 -2.38
CA ALA A 275 4.25 -5.37 -3.32
C ALA A 275 3.72 -6.65 -2.62
N ARG A 276 4.12 -6.87 -1.37
CA ARG A 276 3.61 -7.98 -0.56
C ARG A 276 2.12 -7.83 -0.23
N ALA A 277 1.67 -6.64 0.15
CA ALA A 277 0.25 -6.35 0.35
C ALA A 277 -0.55 -6.56 -0.95
N ASN A 278 -0.04 -6.05 -2.07
CA ASN A 278 -0.64 -6.24 -3.38
C ASN A 278 -0.77 -7.72 -3.77
N THR A 279 0.21 -8.55 -3.42
CA THR A 279 0.15 -10.01 -3.68
C THR A 279 -1.01 -10.68 -2.93
N ILE A 280 -1.29 -10.25 -1.69
CA ILE A 280 -2.46 -10.75 -0.93
C ILE A 280 -3.77 -10.33 -1.61
N LEU A 281 -3.83 -9.12 -2.15
CA LEU A 281 -5.01 -8.62 -2.86
C LEU A 281 -5.22 -9.28 -4.24
N ILE A 282 -4.14 -9.68 -4.92
CA ILE A 282 -4.23 -10.50 -6.15
C ILE A 282 -4.84 -11.86 -5.83
N ASP A 283 -4.39 -12.51 -4.74
CA ASP A 283 -4.92 -13.77 -4.26
C ASP A 283 -6.43 -13.67 -3.97
N LEU A 284 -6.85 -12.64 -3.22
CA LEU A 284 -8.25 -12.33 -2.99
C LEU A 284 -9.06 -12.13 -4.29
N ALA A 285 -8.52 -11.34 -5.23
CA ALA A 285 -9.23 -11.04 -6.47
C ALA A 285 -9.51 -12.30 -7.30
N ARG A 286 -8.54 -13.22 -7.34
CA ARG A 286 -8.67 -14.52 -8.01
C ARG A 286 -9.67 -15.44 -7.31
N ASP A 287 -9.64 -15.51 -5.99
CA ASP A 287 -10.58 -16.34 -5.23
C ASP A 287 -12.02 -15.84 -5.38
N VAL A 288 -12.24 -14.52 -5.26
CA VAL A 288 -13.59 -13.95 -5.46
C VAL A 288 -14.07 -14.16 -6.89
N TRP A 289 -13.20 -14.00 -7.90
CA TRP A 289 -13.50 -14.35 -9.28
C TRP A 289 -13.93 -15.82 -9.40
N GLY A 290 -13.20 -16.73 -8.75
CA GLY A 290 -13.54 -18.15 -8.69
C GLY A 290 -14.89 -18.40 -8.03
N TYR A 291 -15.18 -17.79 -6.89
CA TYR A 291 -16.48 -17.92 -6.20
C TYR A 291 -17.64 -17.36 -7.00
N ILE A 292 -17.44 -16.30 -7.79
CA ILE A 292 -18.44 -15.81 -8.74
C ILE A 292 -18.66 -16.84 -9.85
N SER A 293 -17.63 -17.47 -10.37
CA SER A 293 -17.70 -18.45 -11.46
C SER A 293 -18.48 -19.72 -11.07
N VAL A 294 -18.41 -20.14 -9.80
CA VAL A 294 -19.18 -21.27 -9.26
C VAL A 294 -20.54 -20.85 -8.67
N GLY A 295 -20.91 -19.58 -8.80
CA GLY A 295 -22.22 -19.06 -8.40
C GLY A 295 -22.39 -18.81 -6.90
N TYR A 296 -21.33 -18.84 -6.09
CA TYR A 296 -21.40 -18.55 -4.65
C TYR A 296 -21.65 -17.06 -4.37
N PHE A 297 -21.12 -16.19 -5.24
CA PHE A 297 -21.44 -14.78 -5.26
C PHE A 297 -22.14 -14.37 -6.56
N LYS A 298 -23.04 -13.41 -6.47
CA LYS A 298 -23.60 -12.62 -7.56
C LYS A 298 -23.08 -11.19 -7.45
N GLN A 299 -23.19 -10.44 -8.54
CA GLN A 299 -22.84 -9.03 -8.56
C GLN A 299 -24.09 -8.18 -8.75
N LYS A 300 -24.27 -7.16 -7.91
CA LYS A 300 -25.33 -6.15 -8.09
C LYS A 300 -25.14 -5.44 -9.41
N THR A 301 -26.19 -5.41 -10.21
CA THR A 301 -26.24 -4.61 -11.43
C THR A 301 -26.68 -3.19 -11.11
N LYS A 302 -26.06 -2.21 -11.73
CA LYS A 302 -26.56 -0.83 -11.72
C LYS A 302 -27.43 -0.60 -12.93
N ALA A 303 -28.55 0.10 -12.75
CA ALA A 303 -29.41 0.47 -13.86
C ALA A 303 -28.60 1.25 -14.92
N GLY A 304 -28.66 0.79 -16.18
CA GLY A 304 -27.93 1.38 -17.30
C GLY A 304 -26.51 0.81 -17.54
N GLU A 305 -25.97 -0.04 -16.66
CA GLU A 305 -24.71 -0.76 -16.95
C GLU A 305 -24.97 -1.93 -17.92
N ILE A 306 -24.11 -2.06 -18.93
CA ILE A 306 -24.12 -3.18 -19.89
C ILE A 306 -23.05 -4.17 -19.44
N GLY A 307 -23.45 -5.34 -18.96
CA GLY A 307 -22.54 -6.38 -18.46
C GLY A 307 -21.75 -7.10 -19.56
N SER A 308 -22.29 -7.19 -20.75
CA SER A 308 -21.66 -7.79 -21.94
C SER A 308 -22.25 -7.19 -23.20
N SER A 309 -21.40 -6.92 -24.19
CA SER A 309 -21.84 -6.43 -25.51
C SER A 309 -22.63 -7.46 -26.33
N THR A 310 -22.48 -8.74 -26.02
CA THR A 310 -23.03 -9.86 -26.80
C THR A 310 -24.06 -10.68 -26.04
N MET A 311 -23.91 -10.82 -24.72
CA MET A 311 -24.78 -11.64 -23.86
C MET A 311 -25.38 -10.79 -22.74
N PRO A 312 -26.60 -10.26 -22.87
CA PRO A 312 -27.17 -9.28 -21.92
C PRO A 312 -27.32 -9.81 -20.48
N HIS A 313 -27.42 -11.13 -20.31
CA HIS A 313 -27.54 -11.77 -18.99
C HIS A 313 -26.20 -11.92 -18.24
N LYS A 314 -25.06 -11.67 -18.92
CA LYS A 314 -23.72 -11.92 -18.38
C LYS A 314 -23.19 -10.70 -17.63
N VAL A 315 -22.95 -10.84 -16.34
CA VAL A 315 -22.33 -9.81 -15.48
C VAL A 315 -20.92 -10.24 -15.15
N ASN A 316 -19.94 -9.63 -15.82
CA ASN A 316 -18.53 -9.98 -15.65
C ASN A 316 -17.95 -9.37 -14.36
N PRO A 317 -17.05 -10.07 -13.63
CA PRO A 317 -16.37 -9.58 -12.44
C PRO A 317 -15.23 -8.61 -12.77
N ILE A 318 -15.47 -7.63 -13.63
CA ILE A 318 -14.47 -6.73 -14.21
C ILE A 318 -13.70 -5.91 -13.18
N ASP A 319 -14.29 -5.64 -12.03
CA ASP A 319 -13.64 -4.87 -10.95
C ASP A 319 -12.49 -5.69 -10.34
N PHE A 320 -12.66 -7.00 -10.17
CA PHE A 320 -11.61 -7.90 -9.67
C PHE A 320 -10.53 -8.17 -10.72
N GLU A 321 -10.91 -8.33 -11.98
CA GLU A 321 -9.97 -8.48 -13.11
C GLU A 321 -9.12 -7.21 -13.29
N ASN A 322 -9.73 -6.04 -13.23
CA ASN A 322 -9.04 -4.76 -13.28
C ASN A 322 -8.08 -4.58 -12.10
N ALA A 323 -8.50 -4.98 -10.89
CA ALA A 323 -7.64 -4.94 -9.71
C ALA A 323 -6.43 -5.86 -9.87
N GLU A 324 -6.63 -7.12 -10.28
CA GLU A 324 -5.52 -8.07 -10.50
C GLU A 324 -4.51 -7.53 -11.51
N GLY A 325 -4.96 -7.04 -12.66
CA GLY A 325 -4.10 -6.48 -13.71
C GLY A 325 -3.28 -5.29 -13.22
N ASN A 326 -3.91 -4.33 -12.53
CA ASN A 326 -3.21 -3.14 -12.03
C ASN A 326 -2.27 -3.45 -10.85
N LEU A 327 -2.60 -4.42 -9.97
CA LEU A 327 -1.69 -4.90 -8.93
C LEU A 327 -0.46 -5.58 -9.51
N GLY A 328 -0.63 -6.32 -10.61
CA GLY A 328 0.49 -6.93 -11.35
C GLY A 328 1.45 -5.88 -11.90
N LEU A 329 0.91 -4.81 -12.53
CA LEU A 329 1.72 -3.69 -13.04
C LEU A 329 2.39 -2.93 -11.89
N ALA A 330 1.67 -2.64 -10.80
CA ALA A 330 2.26 -2.03 -9.61
C ALA A 330 3.45 -2.84 -9.10
N ASN A 331 3.29 -4.15 -8.93
CA ASN A 331 4.32 -5.04 -8.42
C ASN A 331 5.55 -5.13 -9.35
N ALA A 332 5.36 -5.08 -10.67
CA ALA A 332 6.47 -5.08 -11.61
C ALA A 332 7.35 -3.84 -11.44
N VAL A 333 6.73 -2.65 -11.29
CA VAL A 333 7.47 -1.40 -11.09
C VAL A 333 8.07 -1.36 -9.68
N LEU A 334 7.32 -1.72 -8.63
CA LEU A 334 7.79 -1.75 -7.24
C LEU A 334 9.02 -2.65 -7.08
N ARG A 335 9.01 -3.84 -7.67
CA ARG A 335 10.16 -4.76 -7.62
C ARG A 335 11.38 -4.21 -8.33
N HIS A 336 11.20 -3.61 -9.52
CA HIS A 336 12.31 -2.96 -10.19
C HIS A 336 12.91 -1.82 -9.36
N LEU A 337 12.07 -0.99 -8.72
CA LEU A 337 12.51 0.07 -7.83
C LEU A 337 13.29 -0.49 -6.62
N SER A 338 12.75 -1.54 -5.99
CA SER A 338 13.37 -2.21 -4.84
C SER A 338 14.74 -2.82 -5.18
N GLU A 339 14.86 -3.46 -6.33
CA GLU A 339 16.12 -4.08 -6.78
C GLU A 339 17.14 -3.06 -7.27
N LYS A 340 16.71 -1.97 -7.93
CA LYS A 340 17.60 -1.02 -8.60
C LYS A 340 18.12 0.07 -7.67
N LEU A 341 17.27 0.66 -6.82
CA LEU A 341 17.61 1.88 -6.09
C LEU A 341 18.78 1.73 -5.11
N PRO A 342 18.95 0.60 -4.39
CA PRO A 342 20.12 0.41 -3.53
C PRO A 342 21.45 0.24 -4.29
N ILE A 343 21.42 0.11 -5.61
CA ILE A 343 22.61 -0.09 -6.44
C ILE A 343 23.02 1.24 -7.08
N SER A 344 24.15 1.78 -6.68
CA SER A 344 24.78 2.95 -7.29
C SER A 344 26.29 2.72 -7.47
N ARG A 345 26.89 3.32 -8.51
CA ARG A 345 28.33 3.23 -8.74
C ARG A 345 29.05 4.20 -7.82
N TRP A 346 29.99 3.68 -7.06
CA TRP A 346 30.82 4.46 -6.11
C TRP A 346 29.93 5.32 -5.18
N GLN A 347 30.18 6.62 -5.12
CA GLN A 347 29.42 7.54 -4.25
C GLN A 347 28.09 7.98 -4.87
N ARG A 348 27.90 7.88 -6.16
CA ARG A 348 26.66 8.01 -6.92
C ARG A 348 26.87 7.87 -8.42
N ASP A 349 25.88 7.31 -9.11
CA ASP A 349 25.61 7.55 -10.54
C ASP A 349 24.18 8.13 -10.72
N LEU A 350 23.83 8.58 -11.94
CA LEU A 350 22.55 9.26 -12.19
C LEU A 350 21.37 8.31 -12.47
N THR A 351 21.56 6.99 -12.45
CA THR A 351 20.51 6.03 -12.82
C THR A 351 19.35 6.00 -11.82
N ASP A 352 19.59 6.36 -10.56
CA ASP A 352 18.58 6.52 -9.53
C ASP A 352 17.54 7.60 -9.92
N SER A 353 18.00 8.77 -10.35
CA SER A 353 17.14 9.89 -10.75
C SER A 353 16.13 9.52 -11.85
N THR A 354 16.54 8.70 -12.83
CA THR A 354 15.67 8.20 -13.89
C THR A 354 14.57 7.29 -13.33
N VAL A 355 14.94 6.41 -12.41
CA VAL A 355 14.05 5.36 -11.89
C VAL A 355 13.08 5.93 -10.86
N LEU A 356 13.54 6.82 -9.98
CA LEU A 356 12.73 7.47 -8.94
C LEU A 356 11.50 8.23 -9.49
N ARG A 357 11.57 8.74 -10.71
CA ARG A 357 10.42 9.38 -11.39
C ARG A 357 9.23 8.45 -11.59
N ASN A 358 9.41 7.13 -11.42
CA ASN A 358 8.36 6.12 -11.56
C ASN A 358 7.73 5.69 -10.22
N MET A 359 8.12 6.27 -9.08
CA MET A 359 7.50 5.97 -7.79
C MET A 359 5.98 6.23 -7.81
N GLY A 360 5.58 7.39 -8.38
CA GLY A 360 4.17 7.75 -8.55
C GLY A 360 3.41 6.80 -9.46
N VAL A 361 4.06 6.21 -10.46
CA VAL A 361 3.46 5.20 -11.36
C VAL A 361 3.15 3.94 -10.60
N ALA A 362 4.10 3.43 -9.80
CA ALA A 362 3.92 2.23 -8.99
C ALA A 362 2.78 2.38 -7.98
N LEU A 363 2.78 3.47 -7.21
CA LEU A 363 1.73 3.77 -6.23
C LEU A 363 0.39 4.06 -6.92
N GLY A 364 0.39 4.69 -8.08
CA GLY A 364 -0.81 4.98 -8.86
C GLY A 364 -1.55 3.71 -9.29
N TYR A 365 -0.85 2.71 -9.80
CA TYR A 365 -1.45 1.41 -10.13
C TYR A 365 -1.99 0.69 -8.88
N ALA A 366 -1.30 0.74 -7.73
CA ALA A 366 -1.79 0.15 -6.49
C ALA A 366 -3.08 0.84 -6.01
N VAL A 367 -3.10 2.17 -5.97
CA VAL A 367 -4.26 2.98 -5.58
C VAL A 367 -5.46 2.71 -6.49
N LEU A 368 -5.23 2.65 -7.80
CA LEU A 368 -6.28 2.33 -8.78
C LEU A 368 -6.89 0.94 -8.53
N ALA A 369 -6.04 -0.04 -8.23
CA ALA A 369 -6.50 -1.40 -7.92
C ALA A 369 -7.30 -1.47 -6.62
N TYR A 370 -6.89 -0.75 -5.57
CA TYR A 370 -7.63 -0.70 -4.30
C TYR A 370 -9.03 -0.11 -4.49
N GLN A 371 -9.16 0.93 -5.32
CA GLN A 371 -10.46 1.50 -5.69
C GLN A 371 -11.33 0.52 -6.48
N SER A 372 -10.72 -0.26 -7.39
CA SER A 372 -11.43 -1.29 -8.14
C SER A 372 -11.92 -2.42 -7.22
N LEU A 373 -11.08 -2.89 -6.30
CA LEU A 373 -11.48 -3.87 -5.27
C LEU A 373 -12.65 -3.36 -4.43
N MET A 374 -12.59 -2.11 -3.95
CA MET A 374 -13.71 -1.52 -3.21
C MET A 374 -15.01 -1.50 -4.01
N THR A 375 -14.93 -1.17 -5.30
CA THR A 375 -16.09 -1.20 -6.18
C THR A 375 -16.64 -2.61 -6.32
N GLY A 376 -15.79 -3.60 -6.55
CA GLY A 376 -16.16 -5.01 -6.67
C GLY A 376 -16.77 -5.56 -5.37
N LEU A 377 -16.12 -5.33 -4.22
CA LEU A 377 -16.59 -5.79 -2.91
C LEU A 377 -17.96 -5.20 -2.53
N ASN A 378 -18.26 -3.98 -2.95
CA ASN A 378 -19.56 -3.34 -2.72
C ASN A 378 -20.67 -3.87 -3.63
N LYS A 379 -20.32 -4.51 -4.75
CA LYS A 379 -21.27 -5.16 -5.66
C LYS A 379 -21.57 -6.62 -5.29
N LEU A 380 -20.81 -7.25 -4.39
CA LEU A 380 -20.99 -8.66 -4.03
C LEU A 380 -22.31 -8.89 -3.30
N GLU A 381 -23.03 -9.90 -3.76
CA GLU A 381 -24.19 -10.48 -3.09
C GLU A 381 -23.96 -11.99 -2.92
N LEU A 382 -24.18 -12.46 -1.70
CA LEU A 382 -24.03 -13.87 -1.40
C LEU A 382 -25.21 -14.67 -1.98
N ASN A 383 -24.93 -15.82 -2.59
CA ASN A 383 -25.94 -16.76 -3.08
C ASN A 383 -26.03 -17.96 -2.14
N GLU A 384 -26.72 -17.76 -1.02
CA GLU A 384 -26.85 -18.78 0.04
C GLU A 384 -27.50 -20.08 -0.49
N ALA A 385 -28.42 -19.98 -1.46
CA ALA A 385 -29.05 -21.14 -2.06
C ALA A 385 -28.04 -22.02 -2.82
N ALA A 386 -27.10 -21.43 -3.57
CA ALA A 386 -26.07 -22.18 -4.26
C ALA A 386 -25.09 -22.83 -3.29
N LEU A 387 -24.70 -22.13 -2.23
CA LEU A 387 -23.84 -22.65 -1.16
C LEU A 387 -24.49 -23.85 -0.45
N ALA A 388 -25.76 -23.74 -0.10
CA ALA A 388 -26.52 -24.80 0.56
C ALA A 388 -26.67 -26.03 -0.33
N ALA A 389 -26.98 -25.82 -1.63
CA ALA A 389 -27.13 -26.91 -2.59
C ALA A 389 -25.81 -27.68 -2.81
N ASP A 390 -24.68 -26.97 -2.91
CA ASP A 390 -23.37 -27.59 -3.10
C ASP A 390 -22.94 -28.41 -1.85
N LEU A 391 -23.20 -27.90 -0.64
CA LEU A 391 -22.99 -28.62 0.60
C LEU A 391 -23.88 -29.87 0.71
N ASP A 392 -25.14 -29.77 0.37
CA ASP A 392 -26.10 -30.89 0.46
C ASP A 392 -25.80 -31.99 -0.57
N ALA A 393 -25.17 -31.64 -1.68
CA ALA A 393 -24.70 -32.59 -2.69
C ALA A 393 -23.36 -33.29 -2.32
N SER A 394 -22.65 -32.86 -1.26
CA SER A 394 -21.28 -33.27 -0.98
C SER A 394 -21.13 -33.98 0.38
N TRP A 395 -21.91 -35.05 0.59
CA TRP A 395 -21.90 -35.84 1.83
C TRP A 395 -20.55 -36.57 2.08
N GLU A 396 -19.76 -36.84 1.03
CA GLU A 396 -18.44 -37.46 1.11
C GLU A 396 -17.45 -36.69 2.03
N VAL A 397 -17.64 -35.39 2.23
CA VAL A 397 -16.76 -34.59 3.11
C VAL A 397 -16.86 -35.03 4.57
N LEU A 398 -17.93 -35.72 4.96
CA LEU A 398 -18.10 -36.26 6.31
C LEU A 398 -17.30 -37.54 6.55
N ALA A 399 -16.68 -38.13 5.54
CA ALA A 399 -15.75 -39.22 5.71
C ALA A 399 -14.58 -38.86 6.67
N GLU A 400 -14.13 -37.61 6.64
CA GLU A 400 -13.05 -37.12 7.50
C GLU A 400 -13.39 -37.17 9.01
N PRO A 401 -14.50 -36.58 9.50
CA PRO A 401 -14.85 -36.66 10.91
C PRO A 401 -15.20 -38.09 11.35
N ILE A 402 -15.85 -38.88 10.51
CA ILE A 402 -16.16 -40.28 10.81
C ILE A 402 -14.87 -41.07 11.02
N GLN A 403 -13.91 -40.98 10.09
CA GLN A 403 -12.61 -41.62 10.21
C GLN A 403 -11.86 -41.19 11.49
N THR A 404 -11.90 -39.89 11.79
CA THR A 404 -11.23 -39.33 12.97
C THR A 404 -11.79 -39.93 14.27
N VAL A 405 -13.13 -40.07 14.36
CA VAL A 405 -13.79 -40.71 15.51
C VAL A 405 -13.48 -42.23 15.58
N MET A 406 -13.51 -42.92 14.43
CA MET A 406 -13.11 -44.33 14.38
C MET A 406 -11.67 -44.54 14.90
N ARG A 407 -10.73 -43.70 14.51
CA ARG A 407 -9.33 -43.73 15.01
C ARG A 407 -9.26 -43.46 16.50
N ARG A 408 -10.02 -42.50 17.03
CA ARG A 408 -10.08 -42.20 18.48
C ARG A 408 -10.47 -43.45 19.29
N PHE A 409 -11.36 -44.27 18.79
CA PHE A 409 -11.86 -45.46 19.45
C PHE A 409 -11.13 -46.77 19.00
N GLY A 410 -10.01 -46.67 18.28
CA GLY A 410 -9.18 -47.81 17.90
C GLY A 410 -9.84 -48.76 16.91
N VAL A 411 -10.84 -48.29 16.12
CA VAL A 411 -11.50 -49.14 15.12
C VAL A 411 -10.48 -49.52 14.03
N PRO A 412 -10.17 -50.83 13.84
CA PRO A 412 -9.17 -51.26 12.86
C PRO A 412 -9.65 -51.03 11.43
N GLY A 413 -8.75 -50.65 10.52
CA GLY A 413 -9.05 -50.41 9.11
C GLY A 413 -10.01 -49.24 8.87
N ALA A 414 -9.92 -48.17 9.69
CA ALA A 414 -10.81 -47.03 9.62
C ALA A 414 -10.83 -46.39 8.22
N TYR A 415 -9.68 -46.22 7.58
CA TYR A 415 -9.55 -45.65 6.25
C TYR A 415 -10.14 -46.60 5.17
N GLU A 416 -9.81 -47.90 5.24
CA GLU A 416 -10.24 -48.89 4.28
C GLU A 416 -11.77 -49.05 4.28
N LYS A 417 -12.38 -49.11 5.47
CA LYS A 417 -13.85 -49.18 5.61
C LYS A 417 -14.58 -47.99 4.99
N LEU A 418 -14.03 -46.77 5.12
CA LEU A 418 -14.58 -45.60 4.48
C LEU A 418 -14.34 -45.58 2.97
N LYS A 419 -13.15 -46.00 2.54
CA LYS A 419 -12.78 -46.08 1.13
C LYS A 419 -13.73 -47.03 0.37
N ASP A 420 -14.13 -48.13 0.97
CA ASP A 420 -15.07 -49.08 0.35
C ASP A 420 -16.47 -48.49 0.17
N VAL A 421 -16.88 -47.56 1.05
CA VAL A 421 -18.16 -46.88 0.97
C VAL A 421 -18.12 -45.65 0.03
N THR A 422 -16.93 -45.03 -0.12
CA THR A 422 -16.77 -43.74 -0.83
C THR A 422 -16.20 -43.88 -2.24
N ARG A 423 -15.66 -45.03 -2.64
CA ARG A 423 -14.97 -45.24 -3.90
C ARG A 423 -15.91 -45.72 -5.01
N GLY A 424 -16.04 -44.89 -6.06
CA GLY A 424 -16.74 -45.30 -7.30
C GLY A 424 -18.25 -45.18 -7.28
N GLN A 425 -18.87 -44.69 -6.21
CA GLN A 425 -20.31 -44.38 -6.12
C GLN A 425 -20.51 -43.04 -5.44
N ALA A 426 -21.62 -42.37 -5.75
CA ALA A 426 -22.04 -41.17 -5.02
C ALA A 426 -22.26 -41.52 -3.55
N VAL A 427 -21.57 -40.81 -2.66
CA VAL A 427 -21.70 -41.02 -1.21
C VAL A 427 -22.99 -40.35 -0.77
N THR A 428 -23.97 -41.18 -0.37
CA THR A 428 -25.26 -40.65 0.13
C THR A 428 -25.24 -40.57 1.67
N ARG A 429 -26.16 -39.77 2.18
CA ARG A 429 -26.44 -39.67 3.61
C ARG A 429 -26.77 -41.05 4.20
N GLU A 430 -27.59 -41.82 3.52
CA GLU A 430 -28.04 -43.15 3.93
C GLU A 430 -26.89 -44.11 4.05
N ALA A 431 -25.98 -44.12 3.07
CA ALA A 431 -24.79 -45.00 3.10
C ALA A 431 -23.85 -44.66 4.30
N LEU A 432 -23.59 -43.37 4.55
CA LEU A 432 -22.82 -42.92 5.72
C LEU A 432 -23.50 -43.28 7.03
N HIS A 433 -24.81 -43.07 7.13
CA HIS A 433 -25.58 -43.42 8.33
C HIS A 433 -25.60 -44.93 8.59
N ALA A 434 -25.70 -45.76 7.54
CA ALA A 434 -25.59 -47.22 7.69
C ALA A 434 -24.24 -47.62 8.22
N LEU A 435 -23.13 -47.04 7.69
CA LEU A 435 -21.77 -47.25 8.20
C LEU A 435 -21.66 -46.84 9.68
N ILE A 436 -22.11 -45.64 10.06
CA ILE A 436 -22.02 -45.13 11.44
C ILE A 436 -22.72 -46.07 12.41
N ARG A 437 -23.92 -46.59 12.07
CA ARG A 437 -24.68 -47.52 12.89
C ARG A 437 -23.93 -48.83 13.11
N SER A 438 -23.17 -49.32 12.11
CA SER A 438 -22.40 -50.56 12.17
C SER A 438 -21.10 -50.44 12.97
N LEU A 439 -20.62 -49.24 13.28
CA LEU A 439 -19.34 -49.08 13.99
C LEU A 439 -19.40 -49.56 15.45
N GLU A 440 -18.32 -50.15 15.93
CA GLU A 440 -18.16 -50.53 17.34
C GLU A 440 -17.56 -49.35 18.14
N ILE A 441 -18.38 -48.31 18.34
CA ILE A 441 -18.05 -47.10 19.12
C ILE A 441 -19.22 -46.81 20.10
N PRO A 442 -18.99 -46.00 21.14
CA PRO A 442 -20.06 -45.61 22.08
C PRO A 442 -21.29 -45.00 21.38
N GLN A 443 -22.50 -45.36 21.87
CA GLN A 443 -23.74 -44.90 21.26
C GLN A 443 -23.84 -43.35 21.16
N ALA A 444 -23.39 -42.64 22.20
CA ALA A 444 -23.38 -41.18 22.19
C ALA A 444 -22.55 -40.62 21.04
N GLU A 445 -21.46 -41.27 20.62
CA GLU A 445 -20.66 -40.81 19.48
C GLU A 445 -21.34 -41.17 18.15
N LYS A 446 -22.03 -42.33 18.07
CA LYS A 446 -22.87 -42.62 16.88
C LYS A 446 -23.96 -41.56 16.69
N ASP A 447 -24.65 -41.23 17.78
CA ASP A 447 -25.74 -40.23 17.73
C ASP A 447 -25.20 -38.86 17.29
N ARG A 448 -24.03 -38.45 17.77
CA ARG A 448 -23.35 -37.22 17.37
C ARG A 448 -22.97 -37.23 15.89
N LEU A 449 -22.43 -38.34 15.40
CA LEU A 449 -22.06 -38.48 13.97
C LEU A 449 -23.28 -38.54 13.06
N LEU A 450 -24.39 -39.19 13.48
CA LEU A 450 -25.64 -39.25 12.73
C LEU A 450 -26.33 -37.88 12.61
N ALA A 451 -26.12 -36.99 13.60
CA ALA A 451 -26.62 -35.62 13.58
C ALA A 451 -25.76 -34.66 12.75
N LEU A 452 -24.56 -35.08 12.34
CA LEU A 452 -23.63 -34.23 11.59
C LEU A 452 -24.08 -34.08 10.13
N THR A 453 -24.02 -32.86 9.63
CA THR A 453 -24.30 -32.52 8.22
C THR A 453 -23.09 -31.80 7.62
N PRO A 454 -22.91 -31.78 6.29
CA PRO A 454 -21.87 -31.00 5.65
C PRO A 454 -21.91 -29.51 6.07
N SER A 455 -23.11 -28.90 6.15
CA SER A 455 -23.27 -27.52 6.61
C SER A 455 -22.98 -27.29 8.10
N GLY A 456 -23.07 -28.35 8.92
CA GLY A 456 -22.76 -28.30 10.36
C GLY A 456 -21.27 -28.58 10.66
N TYR A 457 -20.50 -29.09 9.69
CA TYR A 457 -19.10 -29.47 9.87
C TYR A 457 -18.14 -28.31 9.55
N ILE A 458 -18.31 -27.21 10.25
CA ILE A 458 -17.51 -25.97 10.04
C ILE A 458 -16.50 -25.66 11.16
N GLY A 459 -16.38 -26.53 12.15
CA GLY A 459 -15.44 -26.37 13.24
C GLY A 459 -15.57 -25.01 13.95
N LYS A 460 -14.46 -24.28 14.06
CA LYS A 460 -14.37 -22.95 14.67
C LYS A 460 -14.45 -21.81 13.64
N ALA A 461 -14.83 -22.09 12.40
CA ALA A 461 -14.76 -21.08 11.34
C ALA A 461 -15.57 -19.81 11.66
N ALA A 462 -16.80 -19.95 12.17
CA ALA A 462 -17.65 -18.82 12.55
C ALA A 462 -17.04 -17.97 13.69
N ASP A 463 -16.41 -18.61 14.68
CA ASP A 463 -15.77 -17.90 15.80
C ASP A 463 -14.52 -17.17 15.32
N LEU A 464 -13.73 -17.78 14.45
CA LEU A 464 -12.54 -17.15 13.87
C LEU A 464 -12.90 -15.93 13.01
N ALA A 465 -13.98 -16.02 12.24
CA ALA A 465 -14.47 -14.91 11.44
C ALA A 465 -14.90 -13.69 12.27
N ARG A 466 -15.44 -13.91 13.48
CA ARG A 466 -15.88 -12.83 14.36
C ARG A 466 -14.78 -12.15 15.16
N ARG A 467 -13.55 -12.71 15.15
CA ARG A 467 -12.41 -12.20 15.93
C ARG A 467 -11.56 -11.15 15.21
N VAL A 468 -11.76 -10.91 13.93
CA VAL A 468 -10.97 -9.98 13.11
C VAL A 468 -11.49 -8.55 13.12
#